data_ee8fc206f8580afe32572c768be1766d
#
_entry.id   ee8fc206f8580afe32572c768be1766d
#
_cell.length_a   1.000
_cell.length_b   1.000
_cell.length_c   1.000
_cell.angle_alpha   90.00
_cell.angle_beta   90.00
_cell.angle_gamma   90.00
#
_symmetry.space_group_name_H-M   'P 1'
#
loop_
_entity.id
_entity.type
_entity.pdbx_description
1 polymer ?
#
loop_
_entity_poly.entity_id
_entity_poly.type
_entity_poly.pdbx_seq_one_letter_code
_entity_poly.pdbx_strand_id
1 'polypeptide(L)'
;MPTSSSAYRGKSIVNTHLKWDVFVTPSIPVVTTDFAPGEQQRPWPPISSTLIYGSRDAVVVDSFITLEQARAQADWIGSTGKNLTTIYATHGHGDHFFGASVLLERFPNALSLPKMLSGANVFEISDIERMNIGARQPGI
;
A
#
# COMPACT_ATOMS: atom_id res chain seq x y z
N MET A 1 4.00 -8.38 -57.11
CA MET A 1 3.67 -8.68 -55.72
C MET A 1 3.84 -7.39 -54.90
N PRO A 2 2.76 -6.71 -54.48
CA PRO A 2 2.88 -5.53 -53.63
C PRO A 2 3.00 -5.97 -52.18
N THR A 3 4.06 -5.55 -51.53
CA THR A 3 4.30 -5.73 -50.09
C THR A 3 3.38 -4.77 -49.32
N SER A 4 2.47 -5.34 -48.55
CA SER A 4 1.60 -4.61 -47.64
C SER A 4 2.45 -4.02 -46.50
N SER A 5 2.68 -2.71 -46.53
CA SER A 5 3.20 -1.94 -45.39
C SER A 5 2.06 -1.75 -44.39
N SER A 6 2.10 -2.51 -43.30
CA SER A 6 1.22 -2.31 -42.17
C SER A 6 1.59 -1.01 -41.47
N ALA A 7 0.82 0.05 -41.72
CA ALA A 7 0.98 1.30 -41.02
C ALA A 7 0.58 1.14 -39.54
N TYR A 8 1.57 1.24 -38.65
CA TYR A 8 1.37 1.30 -37.19
C TYR A 8 0.67 2.63 -36.88
N ARG A 9 -0.64 2.61 -36.69
CA ARG A 9 -1.38 3.77 -36.20
C ARG A 9 -1.08 3.92 -34.73
N GLY A 10 -0.13 4.78 -34.40
CA GLY A 10 0.09 5.21 -33.03
C GLY A 10 -1.20 5.81 -32.46
N LYS A 11 -1.76 5.20 -31.41
CA LYS A 11 -2.82 5.84 -30.63
C LYS A 11 -2.30 7.14 -30.07
N SER A 12 -2.98 8.23 -30.36
CA SER A 12 -2.76 9.51 -29.69
C SER A 12 -2.84 9.28 -28.19
N ILE A 13 -1.74 9.48 -27.49
CA ILE A 13 -1.70 9.50 -26.03
C ILE A 13 -2.49 10.73 -25.63
N VAL A 14 -3.73 10.54 -25.23
CA VAL A 14 -4.49 11.59 -24.56
C VAL A 14 -3.68 11.96 -23.33
N ASN A 15 -3.21 13.19 -23.27
CA ASN A 15 -2.41 13.73 -22.17
C ASN A 15 -3.28 13.79 -20.91
N THR A 16 -3.44 12.66 -20.24
CA THR A 16 -4.10 12.56 -18.95
C THR A 16 -3.08 13.02 -17.92
N HIS A 17 -3.27 14.22 -17.40
CA HIS A 17 -2.45 14.73 -16.32
C HIS A 17 -2.59 13.80 -15.11
N LEU A 18 -1.57 12.98 -14.86
CA LEU A 18 -1.45 12.23 -13.64
C LEU A 18 -1.26 13.22 -12.49
N LYS A 19 -1.95 12.94 -11.40
CA LYS A 19 -1.80 13.62 -10.12
C LYS A 19 -1.26 12.62 -9.11
N TRP A 20 -0.74 13.13 -8.03
CA TRP A 20 -0.29 12.32 -6.90
C TRP A 20 -0.62 13.04 -5.60
N ASP A 21 -0.76 12.25 -4.56
CA ASP A 21 -0.97 12.70 -3.19
C ASP A 21 -0.24 11.77 -2.24
N VAL A 22 0.15 12.24 -1.07
CA VAL A 22 0.92 11.49 -0.08
C VAL A 22 0.20 11.47 1.25
N PHE A 23 0.02 10.27 1.77
CA PHE A 23 -0.48 10.04 3.11
C PHE A 23 0.70 9.68 4.03
N VAL A 24 0.88 10.42 5.12
CA VAL A 24 1.95 10.21 6.08
C VAL A 24 1.34 9.84 7.43
N THR A 25 1.76 8.70 7.98
CA THR A 25 1.34 8.30 9.34
C THR A 25 2.20 8.98 10.39
N PRO A 26 1.67 9.25 11.59
CA PRO A 26 2.49 9.68 12.71
C PRO A 26 3.44 8.56 13.15
N SER A 27 4.47 8.94 13.90
CA SER A 27 5.30 7.99 14.63
C SER A 27 4.45 7.22 15.65
N ILE A 28 4.66 5.91 15.73
CA ILE A 28 3.97 5.04 16.70
C ILE A 28 4.98 4.32 17.59
N PRO A 29 4.64 3.98 18.85
CA PRO A 29 5.53 3.22 19.71
C PRO A 29 5.76 1.81 19.17
N VAL A 30 6.99 1.33 19.24
CA VAL A 30 7.32 -0.08 19.00
C VAL A 30 6.87 -0.90 20.19
N VAL A 31 6.08 -1.94 19.96
CA VAL A 31 5.69 -2.88 21.01
C VAL A 31 6.77 -3.94 21.12
N THR A 32 7.68 -3.77 22.06
CA THR A 32 8.75 -4.74 22.38
C THR A 32 9.05 -4.74 23.87
N THR A 33 9.54 -5.86 24.37
CA THR A 33 10.09 -5.99 25.72
C THR A 33 11.60 -6.06 25.69
N ASP A 34 12.20 -6.09 24.50
CA ASP A 34 13.64 -6.20 24.29
C ASP A 34 14.21 -4.80 23.95
N PHE A 35 14.46 -4.04 24.99
CA PHE A 35 15.10 -2.73 24.88
C PHE A 35 16.60 -2.84 25.13
N ALA A 36 17.38 -2.09 24.37
CA ALA A 36 18.80 -1.96 24.67
C ALA A 36 19.01 -1.29 26.06
N PRO A 37 20.11 -1.60 26.76
CA PRO A 37 20.40 -0.98 28.04
C PRO A 37 20.36 0.55 27.97
N GLY A 38 19.48 1.17 28.76
CA GLY A 38 19.27 2.62 28.79
C GLY A 38 18.19 3.16 27.83
N GLU A 39 17.62 2.34 26.97
CA GLU A 39 16.45 2.70 26.15
C GLU A 39 15.15 2.41 26.91
N GLN A 40 14.24 3.38 26.94
CA GLN A 40 12.92 3.21 27.56
C GLN A 40 11.80 2.95 26.53
N GLN A 41 11.94 3.47 25.33
CA GLN A 41 10.98 3.31 24.25
C GLN A 41 11.63 3.65 22.91
N ARG A 42 11.32 2.83 21.91
CA ARG A 42 11.74 3.08 20.51
C ARG A 42 10.49 3.35 19.67
N PRO A 43 10.39 4.49 19.00
CA PRO A 43 9.28 4.74 18.07
C PRO A 43 9.57 4.14 16.70
N TRP A 44 8.51 3.67 16.01
CA TRP A 44 8.52 3.57 14.57
C TRP A 44 8.49 4.97 13.98
N PRO A 45 9.33 5.27 12.99
CA PRO A 45 9.27 6.57 12.32
C PRO A 45 7.95 6.74 11.57
N PRO A 46 7.59 7.98 11.20
CA PRO A 46 6.50 8.22 10.25
C PRO A 46 6.75 7.45 8.95
N ILE A 47 5.69 6.85 8.42
CA ILE A 47 5.72 6.11 7.16
C ILE A 47 4.84 6.83 6.16
N SER A 48 5.24 6.85 4.89
CA SER A 48 4.48 7.48 3.82
C SER A 48 3.99 6.47 2.80
N SER A 49 2.84 6.76 2.22
CA SER A 49 2.27 6.06 1.06
C SER A 49 1.90 7.09 0.00
N THR A 50 2.10 6.76 -1.26
CA THR A 50 1.81 7.66 -2.36
C THR A 50 0.69 7.09 -3.22
N LEU A 51 -0.35 7.90 -3.46
CA LEU A 51 -1.40 7.59 -4.42
C LEU A 51 -1.14 8.34 -5.72
N ILE A 52 -0.99 7.63 -6.82
CA ILE A 52 -0.85 8.19 -8.16
C ILE A 52 -2.15 7.91 -8.91
N TYR A 53 -2.78 8.95 -9.46
CA TYR A 53 -4.10 8.78 -10.06
C TYR A 53 -4.32 9.67 -11.29
N GLY A 54 -5.14 9.14 -12.19
CA GLY A 54 -5.64 9.84 -13.36
C GLY A 54 -7.07 10.34 -13.15
N SER A 55 -7.82 10.44 -14.24
CA SER A 55 -9.23 10.86 -14.20
C SER A 55 -10.11 9.84 -13.48
N ARG A 56 -9.85 8.53 -13.64
CA ARG A 56 -10.66 7.42 -13.12
C ARG A 56 -9.90 6.48 -12.19
N ASP A 57 -8.72 6.05 -12.59
CA ASP A 57 -7.98 4.97 -11.97
C ASP A 57 -6.81 5.49 -11.11
N ALA A 58 -6.41 4.71 -10.13
CA ALA A 58 -5.33 5.01 -9.21
C ALA A 58 -4.44 3.79 -8.94
N VAL A 59 -3.19 4.07 -8.60
CA VAL A 59 -2.20 3.13 -8.08
C VAL A 59 -1.73 3.65 -6.72
N VAL A 60 -1.69 2.80 -5.71
CA VAL A 60 -1.08 3.12 -4.43
C VAL A 60 0.30 2.48 -4.33
N VAL A 61 1.27 3.25 -3.87
CA VAL A 61 2.65 2.82 -3.64
C VAL A 61 2.87 2.72 -2.15
N ASP A 62 3.22 1.53 -1.70
CA ASP A 62 3.38 1.10 -0.33
C ASP A 62 2.09 1.15 0.51
N SER A 63 1.94 0.16 1.35
CA SER A 63 0.90 0.08 2.37
C SER A 63 1.56 0.12 3.76
N PHE A 64 0.76 0.34 4.79
CA PHE A 64 1.29 0.51 6.14
C PHE A 64 1.43 -0.80 6.91
N ILE A 65 1.95 -0.70 8.13
CA ILE A 65 2.29 -1.86 8.96
C ILE A 65 1.14 -2.30 9.87
N THR A 66 0.33 -1.35 10.39
CA THR A 66 -0.75 -1.68 11.34
C THR A 66 -2.11 -1.71 10.65
N LEU A 67 -3.06 -2.47 11.24
CA LEU A 67 -4.44 -2.50 10.75
C LEU A 67 -5.10 -1.11 10.79
N GLU A 68 -4.84 -0.34 11.83
CA GLU A 68 -5.38 1.01 11.98
C GLU A 68 -4.87 1.93 10.87
N GLN A 69 -3.56 1.93 10.63
CA GLN A 69 -2.94 2.71 9.56
C GLN A 69 -3.46 2.28 8.18
N ALA A 70 -3.59 0.97 7.94
CA ALA A 70 -4.08 0.44 6.67
C ALA A 70 -5.56 0.78 6.42
N ARG A 71 -6.39 0.77 7.46
CA ARG A 71 -7.79 1.21 7.38
C ARG A 71 -7.89 2.71 7.08
N ALA A 72 -7.11 3.53 7.77
CA ALA A 72 -7.04 4.96 7.49
C ALA A 72 -6.58 5.24 6.05
N GLN A 73 -5.62 4.47 5.55
CA GLN A 73 -5.18 4.52 4.15
C GLN A 73 -6.30 4.14 3.19
N ALA A 74 -7.06 3.08 3.49
CA ALA A 74 -8.20 2.66 2.67
C ALA A 74 -9.29 3.74 2.61
N ASP A 75 -9.58 4.39 3.73
CA ASP A 75 -10.53 5.50 3.79
C ASP A 75 -10.03 6.71 3.00
N TRP A 76 -8.75 7.05 3.13
CA TRP A 76 -8.13 8.12 2.34
C TRP A 76 -8.23 7.84 0.83
N ILE A 77 -7.87 6.64 0.36
CA ILE A 77 -8.00 6.25 -1.04
C ILE A 77 -9.46 6.33 -1.48
N GLY A 78 -10.39 5.79 -0.68
CA GLY A 78 -11.82 5.80 -0.96
C GLY A 78 -12.39 7.21 -1.10
N SER A 79 -11.90 8.17 -0.28
CA SER A 79 -12.34 9.58 -0.33
C SER A 79 -12.02 10.28 -1.65
N THR A 80 -11.05 9.78 -2.41
CA THR A 80 -10.70 10.33 -3.72
C THR A 80 -11.73 9.99 -4.81
N GLY A 81 -12.58 9.00 -4.58
CA GLY A 81 -13.53 8.49 -5.57
C GLY A 81 -12.85 7.79 -6.77
N LYS A 82 -11.57 7.46 -6.67
CA LYS A 82 -10.82 6.78 -7.72
C LYS A 82 -10.93 5.27 -7.60
N ASN A 83 -10.88 4.60 -8.75
CA ASN A 83 -10.81 3.16 -8.81
C ASN A 83 -9.36 2.69 -8.57
N LEU A 84 -9.10 2.09 -7.41
CA LEU A 84 -7.79 1.53 -7.12
C LEU A 84 -7.57 0.27 -7.97
N THR A 85 -6.59 0.32 -8.88
CA THR A 85 -6.26 -0.79 -9.78
C THR A 85 -5.07 -1.61 -9.32
N THR A 86 -4.15 -0.98 -8.60
CA THR A 86 -2.88 -1.61 -8.24
C THR A 86 -2.40 -1.14 -6.88
N ILE A 87 -1.91 -2.10 -6.09
CA ILE A 87 -1.17 -1.89 -4.86
C ILE A 87 0.27 -2.33 -5.15
N TYR A 88 1.19 -1.38 -5.16
CA TYR A 88 2.60 -1.63 -5.46
C TYR A 88 3.43 -1.50 -4.20
N ALA A 89 4.19 -2.52 -3.84
CA ALA A 89 5.18 -2.43 -2.78
C ALA A 89 6.57 -2.19 -3.39
N THR A 90 7.27 -1.18 -2.92
CA THR A 90 8.60 -0.83 -3.41
C THR A 90 9.61 -1.91 -3.10
N HIS A 91 9.45 -2.58 -1.95
CA HIS A 91 10.32 -3.68 -1.52
C HIS A 91 9.64 -4.56 -0.45
N GLY A 92 10.30 -5.63 -0.04
CA GLY A 92 9.74 -6.69 0.81
C GLY A 92 9.85 -6.45 2.32
N HIS A 93 9.96 -5.21 2.81
CA HIS A 93 9.84 -4.91 4.23
C HIS A 93 8.38 -4.74 4.62
N GLY A 94 7.99 -5.27 5.79
CA GLY A 94 6.60 -5.38 6.23
C GLY A 94 5.85 -4.05 6.28
N ASP A 95 6.53 -2.98 6.63
CA ASP A 95 6.00 -1.61 6.67
C ASP A 95 5.60 -1.05 5.28
N HIS A 96 5.93 -1.77 4.19
CA HIS A 96 5.58 -1.40 2.83
C HIS A 96 4.48 -2.29 2.23
N PHE A 97 4.16 -3.44 2.81
CA PHE A 97 3.19 -4.36 2.21
C PHE A 97 2.20 -5.04 3.17
N PHE A 98 2.41 -5.04 4.49
CA PHE A 98 1.51 -5.74 5.42
C PHE A 98 0.07 -5.24 5.31
N GLY A 99 -0.14 -3.95 5.15
CA GLY A 99 -1.48 -3.37 4.99
C GLY A 99 -2.18 -3.70 3.67
N ALA A 100 -1.50 -4.34 2.71
CA ALA A 100 -2.07 -4.64 1.40
C ALA A 100 -3.31 -5.54 1.48
N SER A 101 -3.38 -6.46 2.45
CA SER A 101 -4.55 -7.31 2.66
C SER A 101 -5.80 -6.50 3.02
N VAL A 102 -5.66 -5.48 3.87
CA VAL A 102 -6.76 -4.56 4.23
C VAL A 102 -7.22 -3.76 3.01
N LEU A 103 -6.28 -3.30 2.19
CA LEU A 103 -6.61 -2.60 0.95
C LEU A 103 -7.33 -3.52 -0.04
N LEU A 104 -6.92 -4.78 -0.19
CA LEU A 104 -7.58 -5.76 -1.06
C LEU A 104 -8.98 -6.12 -0.57
N GLU A 105 -9.22 -6.13 0.73
CA GLU A 105 -10.56 -6.31 1.29
C GLU A 105 -11.49 -5.18 0.87
N ARG A 106 -11.02 -3.94 0.93
CA ARG A 106 -11.76 -2.73 0.55
C ARG A 106 -11.86 -2.55 -0.96
N PHE A 107 -10.84 -2.97 -1.71
CA PHE A 107 -10.69 -2.81 -3.16
C PHE A 107 -10.40 -4.17 -3.81
N PRO A 108 -11.36 -5.10 -3.86
CA PRO A 108 -11.11 -6.50 -4.24
C PRO A 108 -10.66 -6.68 -5.70
N ASN A 109 -10.88 -5.68 -6.54
CA ASN A 109 -10.45 -5.71 -7.95
C ASN A 109 -9.02 -5.19 -8.16
N ALA A 110 -8.36 -4.68 -7.12
CA ALA A 110 -7.00 -4.22 -7.22
C ALA A 110 -6.02 -5.41 -7.33
N LEU A 111 -4.96 -5.22 -8.11
CA LEU A 111 -3.84 -6.18 -8.19
C LEU A 111 -2.79 -5.81 -7.15
N SER A 112 -2.33 -6.79 -6.37
CA SER A 112 -1.17 -6.60 -5.49
C SER A 112 0.09 -7.18 -6.15
N LEU A 113 1.05 -6.31 -6.49
CA LEU A 113 2.27 -6.69 -7.21
C LEU A 113 3.26 -7.52 -6.39
N PRO A 114 3.37 -7.43 -5.06
CA PRO A 114 4.23 -8.33 -4.30
C PRO A 114 3.90 -9.80 -4.54
N LYS A 115 2.63 -10.12 -4.78
CA LYS A 115 2.18 -11.46 -5.14
C LYS A 115 2.80 -11.98 -6.45
N MET A 116 3.09 -11.07 -7.39
CA MET A 116 3.69 -11.44 -8.68
C MET A 116 5.20 -11.67 -8.61
N LEU A 117 5.89 -10.98 -7.70
CA LEU A 117 7.36 -11.02 -7.63
C LEU A 117 7.90 -12.11 -6.71
N SER A 118 7.14 -12.58 -5.73
CA SER A 118 7.67 -13.47 -4.69
C SER A 118 7.15 -14.90 -4.74
N GLY A 119 6.08 -15.20 -5.48
CA GLY A 119 5.34 -16.47 -5.31
C GLY A 119 4.85 -16.67 -3.86
N ALA A 120 5.07 -15.67 -3.01
CA ALA A 120 4.67 -15.69 -1.62
C ALA A 120 3.18 -15.35 -1.51
N ASN A 121 2.51 -16.04 -0.60
CA ASN A 121 1.14 -15.74 -0.27
C ASN A 121 1.04 -14.28 0.22
N VAL A 122 0.04 -13.57 -0.27
CA VAL A 122 -0.36 -12.29 0.34
C VAL A 122 -0.71 -12.60 1.79
N PHE A 123 -0.09 -11.90 2.73
CA PHE A 123 -0.46 -12.04 4.14
C PHE A 123 -1.94 -11.71 4.30
N GLU A 124 -2.67 -12.61 4.93
CA GLU A 124 -4.05 -12.35 5.30
C GLU A 124 -4.10 -11.42 6.53
N ILE A 125 -5.25 -10.79 6.76
CA ILE A 125 -5.46 -9.94 7.95
C ILE A 125 -5.15 -10.70 9.23
N SER A 126 -5.50 -12.00 9.28
CA SER A 126 -5.17 -12.91 10.37
C SER A 126 -3.66 -13.05 10.64
N ASP A 127 -2.83 -12.90 9.61
CA ASP A 127 -1.37 -12.98 9.79
C ASP A 127 -0.83 -11.69 10.42
N ILE A 128 -1.39 -10.52 10.05
CA ILE A 128 -1.07 -9.24 10.67
C ILE A 128 -1.46 -9.24 12.15
N GLU A 129 -2.64 -9.79 12.46
CA GLU A 129 -3.11 -9.92 13.84
C GLU A 129 -2.22 -10.86 14.68
N ARG A 130 -1.77 -11.98 14.09
CA ARG A 130 -0.84 -12.91 14.74
C ARG A 130 0.54 -12.31 15.02
N MET A 131 1.03 -11.47 14.12
CA MET A 131 2.32 -10.78 14.31
C MET A 131 2.27 -9.75 15.44
N ASN A 132 1.07 -9.49 16.00
CA ASN A 132 0.86 -8.54 17.11
C ASN A 132 1.51 -7.16 16.87
N ILE A 133 1.63 -6.78 15.59
CA ILE A 133 2.15 -5.49 15.15
C ILE A 133 1.00 -4.51 15.19
N GLY A 134 0.66 -4.03 16.32
CA GLY A 134 -0.35 -3.00 16.51
C GLY A 134 -1.22 -3.25 17.72
N ALA A 135 -1.02 -2.40 18.68
CA ALA A 135 -1.95 -2.02 19.72
C ALA A 135 -2.66 -3.19 20.44
N ARG A 136 -1.99 -3.85 21.36
CA ARG A 136 -2.68 -4.15 22.59
C ARG A 136 -3.01 -2.80 23.22
N GLN A 137 -4.25 -2.37 23.09
CA GLN A 137 -4.78 -1.34 23.97
C GLN A 137 -4.47 -1.81 25.40
N PRO A 138 -3.80 -1.04 26.24
CA PRO A 138 -3.71 -1.37 27.65
C PRO A 138 -5.16 -1.45 28.13
N GLY A 139 -5.52 -2.60 28.73
CA GLY A 139 -6.85 -2.84 29.24
C GLY A 139 -7.29 -1.72 30.15
N ILE A 140 -8.55 -1.31 29.96
CA ILE A 140 -9.33 -0.58 30.93
C ILE A 140 -9.54 -1.48 32.14
#